data_a0980559877431fdb456dd787f2595df
#
_entry.id   a0980559877431fdb456dd787f2595df
#
_cell.length_a   1.000
_cell.length_b   1.000
_cell.length_c   1.000
_cell.angle_alpha   90.00
_cell.angle_beta   90.00
_cell.angle_gamma   90.00
#
_symmetry.space_group_name_H-M   'P 1'
#
loop_
_entity.id
_entity.type
_entity.pdbx_description
1 polymer ?
#
loop_
_entity_poly.entity_id
_entity_poly.type
_entity_poly.pdbx_seq_one_letter_code
_entity_poly.pdbx_strand_id
1 'polypeptide(L)'
;CHNQEGAQILEQQLSGLPKNKDLVVWFGSLAEERAAEILSVIFKFAKEIRFFVPKQPRACQHETLCSMVPQFFKGKVLVGKIKEVNSYLPEIGKDQILLVTGSIYLLGEMMEIVKNQNNRLGARLQDLI
;
A
#
# COMPACT_ATOMS: atom_id res chain seq x y z
N CYS A 1 -12.45 -12.71 -3.80
CA CYS A 1 -11.91 -12.22 -5.05
C CYS A 1 -10.78 -13.12 -5.55
N HIS A 2 -10.88 -13.52 -6.79
CA HIS A 2 -9.84 -14.31 -7.42
C HIS A 2 -8.61 -13.47 -7.65
N ASN A 3 -7.47 -14.02 -7.32
CA ASN A 3 -6.23 -13.26 -7.35
C ASN A 3 -5.89 -12.73 -8.74
N GLN A 4 -6.03 -13.57 -9.77
CA GLN A 4 -5.71 -13.15 -11.12
C GLN A 4 -6.63 -12.06 -11.63
N GLU A 5 -7.91 -12.17 -11.32
CA GLU A 5 -8.86 -11.14 -11.72
C GLU A 5 -8.57 -9.84 -11.01
N GLY A 6 -8.28 -9.93 -9.70
CA GLY A 6 -7.95 -8.75 -8.93
C GLY A 6 -6.70 -8.06 -9.45
N ALA A 7 -5.68 -8.85 -9.81
CA ALA A 7 -4.45 -8.28 -10.35
C ALA A 7 -4.67 -7.62 -11.69
N GLN A 8 -5.50 -8.21 -12.56
CA GLN A 8 -5.80 -7.62 -13.86
C GLN A 8 -6.57 -6.31 -13.72
N ILE A 9 -7.54 -6.27 -12.83
CA ILE A 9 -8.29 -5.05 -12.57
C ILE A 9 -7.37 -3.96 -12.03
N LEU A 10 -6.51 -4.32 -11.10
CA LEU A 10 -5.55 -3.38 -10.54
C LEU A 10 -4.62 -2.83 -11.63
N GLU A 11 -4.13 -3.69 -12.50
CA GLU A 11 -3.26 -3.24 -13.58
C GLU A 11 -3.95 -2.24 -14.49
N GLN A 12 -5.22 -2.49 -14.81
CA GLN A 12 -6.00 -1.56 -15.62
C GLN A 12 -6.16 -0.21 -14.92
N GLN A 13 -6.44 -0.25 -13.62
CA GLN A 13 -6.62 0.97 -12.86
C GLN A 13 -5.32 1.77 -12.76
N LEU A 14 -4.21 1.09 -12.52
CA LEU A 14 -2.93 1.78 -12.36
C LEU A 14 -2.41 2.32 -13.69
N SER A 15 -2.68 1.64 -14.79
CA SER A 15 -2.26 2.15 -16.10
C SER A 15 -3.02 3.40 -16.51
N GLY A 16 -4.18 3.66 -15.88
CA GLY A 16 -4.96 4.86 -16.14
C GLY A 16 -4.59 6.07 -15.28
N LEU A 17 -3.62 5.93 -14.37
CA LEU A 17 -3.24 7.04 -13.52
C LEU A 17 -2.50 8.13 -14.29
N PRO A 18 -2.57 9.39 -13.82
CA PRO A 18 -1.82 10.48 -14.45
C PRO A 18 -0.32 10.19 -14.46
N LYS A 19 0.30 10.36 -15.61
CA LYS A 19 1.72 10.03 -15.77
C LYS A 19 2.66 11.04 -15.13
N ASN A 20 2.14 12.22 -14.80
CA ASN A 20 2.93 13.24 -14.12
C ASN A 20 2.93 13.09 -12.61
N LYS A 21 2.32 12.01 -12.09
CA LYS A 21 2.29 11.76 -10.65
C LYS A 21 2.95 10.42 -10.35
N ASP A 22 3.67 10.38 -9.24
CA ASP A 22 4.34 9.17 -8.80
C ASP A 22 3.42 8.37 -7.88
N LEU A 23 3.39 7.06 -8.07
CA LEU A 23 2.59 6.18 -7.26
C LEU A 23 3.38 5.72 -6.04
N VAL A 24 2.83 5.96 -4.86
CA VAL A 24 3.33 5.44 -3.59
C VAL A 24 2.34 4.40 -3.11
N VAL A 25 2.82 3.22 -2.76
CA VAL A 25 1.96 2.12 -2.33
C VAL A 25 2.28 1.72 -0.90
N TRP A 26 1.26 1.66 -0.07
CA TRP A 26 1.34 1.09 1.26
C TRP A 26 0.66 -0.27 1.21
N PHE A 27 1.40 -1.31 1.50
CA PHE A 27 0.97 -2.67 1.25
C PHE A 27 1.13 -3.57 2.48
N GLY A 28 0.11 -4.38 2.73
CA GLY A 28 0.18 -5.45 3.71
C GLY A 28 -0.75 -6.56 3.28
N SER A 29 -0.43 -7.79 3.64
CA SER A 29 -1.20 -8.95 3.17
C SER A 29 -1.25 -10.04 4.21
N LEU A 30 -2.28 -10.88 4.11
CA LEU A 30 -2.45 -12.05 4.96
C LEU A 30 -2.05 -13.34 4.26
N ALA A 31 -1.73 -13.30 2.97
CA ALA A 31 -1.44 -14.50 2.20
C ALA A 31 -0.32 -14.22 1.22
N GLU A 32 0.73 -15.05 1.26
CA GLU A 32 1.88 -14.86 0.40
C GLU A 32 1.55 -14.94 -1.09
N GLU A 33 0.68 -15.88 -1.46
CA GLU A 33 0.33 -16.05 -2.87
C GLU A 33 -0.37 -14.82 -3.43
N ARG A 34 -1.31 -14.28 -2.66
CA ARG A 34 -1.98 -13.05 -3.07
C ARG A 34 -1.02 -11.87 -3.11
N ALA A 35 -0.14 -11.81 -2.12
CA ALA A 35 0.85 -10.75 -2.08
C ALA A 35 1.70 -10.77 -3.34
N ALA A 36 2.20 -11.94 -3.72
CA ALA A 36 3.05 -12.06 -4.89
C ALA A 36 2.34 -11.59 -6.16
N GLU A 37 1.08 -11.98 -6.34
CA GLU A 37 0.33 -11.59 -7.53
C GLU A 37 0.08 -10.09 -7.59
N ILE A 38 -0.38 -9.51 -6.50
CA ILE A 38 -0.66 -8.09 -6.45
C ILE A 38 0.62 -7.27 -6.58
N LEU A 39 1.67 -7.68 -5.90
CA LEU A 39 2.95 -6.99 -5.97
C LEU A 39 3.56 -7.05 -7.36
N SER A 40 3.34 -8.14 -8.10
CA SER A 40 3.86 -8.23 -9.45
C SER A 40 3.31 -7.12 -10.34
N VAL A 41 2.08 -6.69 -10.10
CA VAL A 41 1.49 -5.56 -10.80
C VAL A 41 2.04 -4.25 -10.25
N ILE A 42 2.06 -4.13 -8.92
CA ILE A 42 2.49 -2.88 -8.26
C ILE A 42 3.89 -2.49 -8.66
N PHE A 43 4.81 -3.45 -8.75
CA PHE A 43 6.20 -3.15 -9.10
C PHE A 43 6.37 -2.55 -10.49
N LYS A 44 5.38 -2.68 -11.37
CA LYS A 44 5.41 -2.06 -12.68
C LYS A 44 5.14 -0.56 -12.64
N PHE A 45 4.45 -0.09 -11.61
CA PHE A 45 3.93 1.28 -11.58
C PHE A 45 4.45 2.11 -10.42
N ALA A 46 4.78 1.48 -9.29
CA ALA A 46 5.12 2.21 -8.07
C ALA A 46 6.51 2.81 -8.11
N LYS A 47 6.65 3.99 -7.54
CA LYS A 47 7.94 4.60 -7.30
C LYS A 47 8.43 4.36 -5.88
N GLU A 48 7.52 4.05 -4.98
CA GLU A 48 7.85 3.79 -3.58
C GLU A 48 6.84 2.82 -3.03
N ILE A 49 7.31 1.85 -2.25
CA ILE A 49 6.45 0.88 -1.56
C ILE A 49 6.86 0.86 -0.11
N ARG A 50 5.87 0.94 0.77
CA ARG A 50 6.09 0.75 2.20
C ARG A 50 5.27 -0.44 2.65
N PHE A 51 5.93 -1.40 3.28
CA PHE A 51 5.28 -2.62 3.75
C PHE A 51 4.85 -2.48 5.19
N PHE A 52 3.65 -2.99 5.47
CA PHE A 52 3.07 -2.99 6.81
C PHE A 52 2.64 -4.41 7.17
N VAL A 53 2.53 -4.68 8.47
CA VAL A 53 2.06 -5.97 8.97
C VAL A 53 0.76 -5.73 9.75
N PRO A 54 -0.40 -6.14 9.21
CA PRO A 54 -1.67 -6.02 9.94
C PRO A 54 -1.66 -6.87 11.21
N LYS A 55 -2.47 -6.48 12.18
CA LYS A 55 -2.60 -7.24 13.43
C LYS A 55 -3.47 -8.46 13.22
N GLN A 56 -2.95 -9.41 12.48
CA GLN A 56 -3.62 -10.68 12.21
C GLN A 56 -2.59 -11.79 12.32
N PRO A 57 -2.96 -12.95 12.89
CA PRO A 57 -1.96 -14.02 13.07
C PRO A 57 -1.31 -14.49 11.79
N ARG A 58 -2.01 -14.37 10.66
CA ARG A 58 -1.53 -14.86 9.38
C ARG A 58 -0.86 -13.80 8.53
N ALA A 59 -0.65 -12.60 9.09
CA ALA A 59 -0.09 -11.49 8.32
C ALA A 59 1.33 -11.81 7.84
N CYS A 60 1.61 -11.44 6.59
CA CYS A 60 2.96 -11.56 6.05
C CYS A 60 3.87 -10.57 6.77
N GLN A 61 5.02 -11.06 7.19
CA GLN A 61 6.00 -10.24 7.90
C GLN A 61 6.80 -9.39 6.91
N HIS A 62 7.47 -8.36 7.42
CA HIS A 62 8.28 -7.48 6.59
C HIS A 62 9.31 -8.23 5.77
N GLU A 63 9.99 -9.20 6.38
CA GLU A 63 11.03 -9.97 5.70
C GLU A 63 10.47 -10.74 4.51
N THR A 64 9.29 -11.33 4.69
CA THR A 64 8.64 -12.08 3.62
C THR A 64 8.28 -11.15 2.46
N LEU A 65 7.70 -10.01 2.77
CA LEU A 65 7.31 -9.06 1.74
C LEU A 65 8.53 -8.47 1.03
N CYS A 66 9.56 -8.13 1.78
CA CYS A 66 10.78 -7.61 1.18
C CYS A 66 11.45 -8.62 0.26
N SER A 67 11.33 -9.92 0.59
CA SER A 67 11.90 -10.95 -0.26
C SER A 67 11.22 -11.08 -1.61
N MET A 68 10.02 -10.53 -1.74
CA MET A 68 9.26 -10.54 -2.99
C MET A 68 9.64 -9.41 -3.95
N VAL A 69 10.46 -8.46 -3.49
CA VAL A 69 10.87 -7.34 -4.34
C VAL A 69 11.84 -7.83 -5.39
N PRO A 70 11.52 -7.66 -6.68
CA PRO A 70 12.40 -8.13 -7.74
C PRO A 70 13.60 -7.20 -7.91
N GLN A 71 14.68 -7.75 -8.46
CA GLN A 71 15.90 -6.96 -8.67
C GLN A 71 15.70 -5.82 -9.64
N PHE A 72 14.74 -5.94 -10.56
CA PHE A 72 14.50 -4.88 -11.53
C PHE A 72 13.81 -3.66 -10.93
N PHE A 73 13.22 -3.80 -9.73
CA PHE A 73 12.51 -2.68 -9.13
C PHE A 73 13.51 -1.63 -8.64
N LYS A 74 13.37 -0.42 -9.15
CA LYS A 74 14.30 0.67 -8.84
C LYS A 74 13.71 1.73 -7.92
N GLY A 75 12.49 1.51 -7.46
CA GLY A 75 11.87 2.42 -6.51
C GLY A 75 12.38 2.21 -5.09
N LYS A 76 11.86 3.01 -4.18
CA LYS A 76 12.19 2.87 -2.76
C LYS A 76 11.36 1.77 -2.12
N VAL A 77 12.00 0.98 -1.27
CA VAL A 77 11.32 -0.04 -0.47
C VAL A 77 11.53 0.31 0.99
N LEU A 78 10.43 0.53 1.70
CA LEU A 78 10.45 0.95 3.09
C LEU A 78 9.58 0.01 3.91
N VAL A 79 9.80 0.00 5.21
CA VAL A 79 8.91 -0.69 6.15
C VAL A 79 8.27 0.34 7.06
N GLY A 80 7.05 0.03 7.52
CA GLY A 80 6.32 0.95 8.35
C GLY A 80 5.57 0.24 9.45
N LYS A 81 5.19 1.00 10.45
CA LYS A 81 4.33 0.53 11.54
C LYS A 81 2.99 1.20 11.40
N ILE A 82 1.93 0.41 11.47
CA ILE A 82 0.57 0.94 11.28
C ILE A 82 0.28 2.06 12.28
N LYS A 83 0.72 1.90 13.52
CA LYS A 83 0.46 2.91 14.55
C LYS A 83 1.16 4.24 14.27
N GLU A 84 2.10 4.27 13.33
CA GLU A 84 2.82 5.50 12.97
C GLU A 84 2.32 6.10 11.65
N VAL A 85 1.19 5.62 11.15
CA VAL A 85 0.68 6.04 9.85
C VAL A 85 0.49 7.56 9.77
N ASN A 86 0.12 8.20 10.87
CA ASN A 86 -0.07 9.65 10.90
C ASN A 86 1.22 10.42 10.69
N SER A 87 2.38 9.80 10.97
CA SER A 87 3.66 10.44 10.71
C SER A 87 4.08 10.28 9.25
N TYR A 88 3.54 9.27 8.55
CA TYR A 88 3.87 9.03 7.15
C TYR A 88 3.01 9.83 6.18
N LEU A 89 1.76 10.11 6.54
CA LEU A 89 0.84 10.80 5.64
C LEU A 89 1.35 12.16 5.16
N PRO A 90 1.91 13.01 6.04
CA PRO A 90 2.40 14.30 5.57
C PRO A 90 3.55 14.21 4.59
N GLU A 91 4.21 13.06 4.50
CA GLU A 91 5.32 12.87 3.56
C GLU A 91 4.84 12.69 2.13
N ILE A 92 3.55 12.42 1.94
CA ILE A 92 3.00 12.26 0.60
C ILE A 92 2.84 13.63 -0.03
N GLY A 93 3.53 13.84 -1.15
CA GLY A 93 3.55 15.13 -1.81
C GLY A 93 2.40 15.34 -2.79
N LYS A 94 2.31 16.56 -3.31
CA LYS A 94 1.25 16.93 -4.25
C LYS A 94 1.36 16.16 -5.57
N ASP A 95 2.58 15.79 -5.94
CA ASP A 95 2.82 15.08 -7.20
C ASP A 95 2.83 13.58 -7.02
N GLN A 96 2.29 13.11 -5.90
CA GLN A 96 2.23 11.70 -5.59
C GLN A 96 0.79 11.24 -5.37
N ILE A 97 0.54 9.98 -5.69
CA ILE A 97 -0.73 9.32 -5.42
C ILE A 97 -0.45 8.21 -4.43
N LEU A 98 -1.24 8.14 -3.37
CA LEU A 98 -1.11 7.08 -2.38
C LEU A 98 -2.17 6.01 -2.64
N LEU A 99 -1.70 4.76 -2.75
CA LEU A 99 -2.58 3.60 -2.80
C LEU A 99 -2.30 2.73 -1.58
N VAL A 100 -3.33 2.43 -0.82
CA VAL A 100 -3.25 1.49 0.29
C VAL A 100 -3.97 0.23 -0.13
N THR A 101 -3.27 -0.89 -0.18
CA THR A 101 -3.85 -2.12 -0.73
C THR A 101 -3.25 -3.36 -0.11
N GLY A 102 -3.83 -4.50 -0.46
CA GLY A 102 -3.38 -5.82 -0.03
C GLY A 102 -4.34 -6.49 0.93
N SER A 103 -4.78 -5.82 1.97
CA SER A 103 -5.66 -6.40 2.97
C SER A 103 -6.63 -5.35 3.49
N ILE A 104 -7.90 -5.75 3.61
CA ILE A 104 -8.91 -4.88 4.22
C ILE A 104 -8.60 -4.63 5.70
N TYR A 105 -7.92 -5.57 6.37
CA TYR A 105 -7.52 -5.37 7.76
C TYR A 105 -6.49 -4.27 7.88
N LEU A 106 -5.55 -4.20 6.94
CA LEU A 106 -4.57 -3.12 6.92
C LEU A 106 -5.27 -1.76 6.80
N LEU A 107 -6.14 -1.64 5.82
CA LEU A 107 -6.85 -0.39 5.60
C LEU A 107 -7.70 -0.01 6.81
N GLY A 108 -8.41 -0.99 7.39
CA GLY A 108 -9.23 -0.75 8.57
C GLY A 108 -8.42 -0.27 9.76
N GLU A 109 -7.28 -0.89 10.02
CA GLU A 109 -6.42 -0.49 11.14
C GLU A 109 -5.87 0.93 10.93
N MET A 110 -5.46 1.24 9.70
CA MET A 110 -4.95 2.58 9.39
C MET A 110 -6.03 3.64 9.52
N MET A 111 -7.23 3.36 9.03
CA MET A 111 -8.33 4.30 9.12
C MET A 111 -8.71 4.57 10.57
N GLU A 112 -8.66 3.56 11.42
CA GLU A 112 -8.94 3.73 12.83
C GLU A 112 -7.96 4.70 13.47
N ILE A 113 -6.68 4.57 13.16
CA ILE A 113 -5.66 5.45 13.71
C ILE A 113 -5.83 6.88 13.20
N VAL A 114 -6.05 7.02 11.91
CA VAL A 114 -6.26 8.34 11.30
C VAL A 114 -7.51 9.00 11.88
N LYS A 115 -8.57 8.23 12.07
CA LYS A 115 -9.81 8.73 12.63
C LYS A 115 -9.63 9.21 14.07
N ASN A 116 -8.89 8.47 14.88
CA ASN A 116 -8.69 8.82 16.28
C ASN A 116 -7.96 10.16 16.46
N GLN A 117 -7.08 10.49 15.54
CA GLN A 117 -6.36 11.76 15.59
C GLN A 117 -7.12 12.86 14.86
N ASN A 118 -8.28 12.59 14.32
CA ASN A 118 -8.71 13.26 13.15
C ASN A 118 -9.87 14.17 13.23
N ASN A 119 -10.26 14.50 14.40
CA ASN A 119 -11.18 15.61 14.51
C ASN A 119 -10.55 16.90 14.02
N ARG A 120 -9.26 16.86 13.76
CA ARG A 120 -8.48 18.00 13.29
C ARG A 120 -8.09 17.91 11.81
N LEU A 121 -8.25 16.72 11.19
CA LEU A 121 -7.72 16.48 9.85
C LEU A 121 -8.74 15.78 8.95
N GLY A 122 -10.00 16.12 9.11
CA GLY A 122 -11.10 15.39 8.49
C GLY A 122 -10.98 15.09 7.01
N ALA A 123 -10.31 15.94 6.26
CA ALA A 123 -10.19 15.75 4.82
C ALA A 123 -9.23 14.63 4.43
N ARG A 124 -8.37 14.21 5.34
CA ARG A 124 -7.31 13.25 4.99
C ARG A 124 -7.80 11.84 4.73
N LEU A 125 -8.96 11.48 5.25
CA LEU A 125 -9.50 10.14 5.03
C LEU A 125 -9.77 9.86 3.56
N GLN A 126 -9.97 10.88 2.76
CA GLN A 126 -10.23 10.71 1.35
C GLN A 126 -9.00 10.29 0.56
N ASP A 127 -7.82 10.44 1.15
CA ASP A 127 -6.57 10.08 0.49
C ASP A 127 -6.23 8.60 0.65
N LEU A 128 -6.98 7.88 1.49
CA LEU A 128 -6.75 6.45 1.74
C LEU A 128 -7.71 5.61 0.93
N ILE A 129 -7.23 5.02 -0.14
CA ILE A 129 -8.06 4.17 -0.99
C ILE A 129 -7.33 2.93 -1.41
#